data_443d67d345c47b381e75516cde07ba3d
#
_entry.id   443d67d345c47b381e75516cde07ba3d
#
_cell.length_a   1.000
_cell.length_b   1.000
_cell.length_c   1.000
_cell.angle_alpha   90.00
_cell.angle_beta   90.00
_cell.angle_gamma   90.00
#
_symmetry.space_group_name_H-M   'P 1'
#
loop_
_entity.id
_entity.type
_entity.pdbx_description
1 polymer ?
#
loop_
_entity_poly.entity_id
_entity_poly.type
_entity_poly.pdbx_seq_one_letter_code
_entity_poly.pdbx_strand_id
1 'polypeptide(L)'
;TNLFGKFNTGSAFPSVVFIDHTMTVRYKQSGGPSLSLINSLINDMLDDLYDALLISANFETNFNGDIDGDGLINPGDSFNLNINIFNKSYNINNTASDVNIQLLTDDGIVITSESLGDIGDIEPQDEFNIEANIAVSDIIQIKDYLLTLVISATDRNGNEIVEEFQTDFTVTLDQPGFPADVLGELISSAAIVDLDNDGQNEIISSDKGGFVHVFEEDGIEWNNLTYPYETGDQNWGSPAVGKLDGDDFDDVVISSKNGN
;
A
#
# COMPACT_ATOMS: atom_id res chain seq x y z
N THR A 1 2.07 15.54 26.62
CA THR A 1 2.83 15.10 27.80
C THR A 1 4.25 15.65 27.69
N ASN A 2 4.75 16.33 28.70
CA ASN A 2 6.09 16.90 28.69
C ASN A 2 7.14 15.77 28.80
N LEU A 3 7.79 15.42 27.69
CA LEU A 3 8.81 14.37 27.61
C LEU A 3 9.96 14.62 28.60
N PHE A 4 10.37 15.89 28.76
CA PHE A 4 11.41 16.29 29.71
C PHE A 4 11.03 15.94 31.16
N GLY A 5 9.77 16.10 31.54
CA GLY A 5 9.28 15.75 32.86
C GLY A 5 9.35 14.24 33.18
N LYS A 6 9.31 13.38 32.17
CA LYS A 6 9.46 11.92 32.36
C LYS A 6 10.89 11.54 32.75
N PHE A 7 11.90 12.25 32.27
CA PHE A 7 13.31 11.93 32.43
C PHE A 7 14.04 12.80 33.46
N ASN A 8 13.44 13.91 33.87
CA ASN A 8 14.04 14.80 34.85
C ASN A 8 13.83 14.24 36.26
N THR A 9 14.93 14.13 37.02
CA THR A 9 14.96 13.65 38.42
C THR A 9 15.09 14.75 39.45
N GLY A 10 15.06 16.04 39.02
CA GLY A 10 15.26 17.20 39.87
C GLY A 10 15.98 18.35 39.17
N SER A 11 16.60 19.24 39.93
CA SER A 11 17.27 20.45 39.41
C SER A 11 18.72 20.21 38.96
N ALA A 12 19.25 19.00 39.11
CA ALA A 12 20.64 18.69 38.79
C ALA A 12 20.79 18.05 37.40
N PHE A 13 21.77 18.53 36.63
CA PHE A 13 22.20 17.97 35.36
C PHE A 13 23.67 17.58 35.45
N PRO A 14 24.10 16.50 34.76
CA PRO A 14 23.36 15.60 33.90
C PRO A 14 22.46 14.62 34.68
N SER A 15 21.35 14.20 34.04
CA SER A 15 20.52 13.08 34.51
C SER A 15 20.79 11.87 33.63
N VAL A 16 20.88 10.70 34.25
CA VAL A 16 21.06 9.42 33.57
C VAL A 16 19.75 8.63 33.65
N VAL A 17 19.33 8.07 32.53
CA VAL A 17 18.11 7.27 32.41
C VAL A 17 18.46 5.98 31.68
N PHE A 18 18.04 4.85 32.23
CA PHE A 18 18.09 3.53 31.55
C PHE A 18 16.69 3.16 31.12
N ILE A 19 16.57 2.80 29.84
CA ILE A 19 15.31 2.41 29.19
C ILE A 19 15.53 1.03 28.59
N ASP A 20 14.65 0.08 28.89
CA ASP A 20 14.73 -1.28 28.36
C ASP A 20 14.13 -1.41 26.95
N HIS A 21 14.14 -2.65 26.43
CA HIS A 21 13.63 -2.99 25.10
C HIS A 21 12.12 -2.76 24.94
N THR A 22 11.35 -2.70 26.03
CA THR A 22 9.92 -2.37 26.05
C THR A 22 9.65 -0.85 26.14
N MET A 23 10.69 -0.03 26.00
CA MET A 23 10.64 1.43 26.19
C MET A 23 10.23 1.86 27.62
N THR A 24 10.39 0.96 28.59
CA THR A 24 10.12 1.24 30.01
C THR A 24 11.35 1.83 30.68
N VAL A 25 11.14 2.91 31.47
CA VAL A 25 12.20 3.52 32.28
C VAL A 25 12.48 2.63 33.49
N ARG A 26 13.60 1.93 33.47
CA ARG A 26 14.05 1.02 34.54
C ARG A 26 14.77 1.76 35.67
N TYR A 27 15.46 2.82 35.34
CA TYR A 27 16.20 3.62 36.31
C TYR A 27 16.40 5.04 35.86
N LYS A 28 16.38 5.97 36.82
CA LYS A 28 16.76 7.38 36.57
C LYS A 28 17.39 8.01 37.79
N GLN A 29 18.45 8.78 37.61
CA GLN A 29 19.18 9.46 38.68
C GLN A 29 19.76 10.79 38.20
N SER A 30 19.84 11.78 39.09
CA SER A 30 20.67 12.99 38.91
C SER A 30 22.11 12.70 39.26
N GLY A 31 23.03 13.09 38.40
CA GLY A 31 24.45 12.75 38.51
C GLY A 31 24.81 11.40 37.89
N GLY A 32 26.07 11.04 37.90
CA GLY A 32 26.55 9.77 37.34
C GLY A 32 26.32 8.61 38.32
N PRO A 33 25.67 7.51 37.90
CA PRO A 33 25.65 6.28 38.69
C PRO A 33 27.04 5.64 38.76
N SER A 34 27.26 4.76 39.73
CA SER A 34 28.50 4.00 39.80
C SER A 34 28.60 3.01 38.63
N LEU A 35 29.83 2.66 38.22
CA LEU A 35 30.06 1.68 37.16
C LEU A 35 29.44 0.30 37.52
N SER A 36 29.47 -0.08 38.78
CA SER A 36 28.87 -1.31 39.25
C SER A 36 27.36 -1.32 39.08
N LEU A 37 26.67 -0.20 39.36
CA LEU A 37 25.23 -0.06 39.14
C LEU A 37 24.87 -0.04 37.65
N ILE A 38 25.67 0.65 36.83
CA ILE A 38 25.50 0.65 35.36
C ILE A 38 25.56 -0.78 34.83
N ASN A 39 26.60 -1.55 35.22
CA ASN A 39 26.78 -2.92 34.75
C ASN A 39 25.64 -3.84 35.23
N SER A 40 25.17 -3.71 36.49
CA SER A 40 24.03 -4.47 36.98
C SER A 40 22.77 -4.17 36.15
N LEU A 41 22.43 -2.90 35.96
CA LEU A 41 21.24 -2.49 35.20
C LEU A 41 21.29 -2.97 33.74
N ILE A 42 22.47 -2.88 33.10
CA ILE A 42 22.63 -3.36 31.71
C ILE A 42 22.44 -4.91 31.68
N ASN A 43 23.05 -5.65 32.59
CA ASN A 43 22.90 -7.09 32.61
C ASN A 43 21.45 -7.51 32.87
N ASP A 44 20.77 -6.88 33.84
CA ASP A 44 19.37 -7.16 34.12
C ASP A 44 18.48 -6.90 32.89
N MET A 45 18.72 -5.81 32.15
CA MET A 45 17.97 -5.47 30.91
C MET A 45 18.31 -6.43 29.76
N LEU A 46 19.55 -6.92 29.68
CA LEU A 46 19.96 -7.91 28.68
C LEU A 46 19.35 -9.30 28.97
N ASP A 47 19.28 -9.68 30.23
CA ASP A 47 18.64 -10.93 30.66
C ASP A 47 17.14 -10.88 30.38
N ASP A 48 16.46 -9.76 30.66
CA ASP A 48 15.04 -9.54 30.32
C ASP A 48 14.81 -9.62 28.80
N LEU A 49 15.68 -9.02 27.98
CA LEU A 49 15.60 -9.10 26.53
C LEU A 49 15.83 -10.53 26.01
N TYR A 50 16.81 -11.24 26.59
CA TYR A 50 17.10 -12.63 26.23
C TYR A 50 15.90 -13.55 26.50
N ASP A 51 15.18 -13.28 27.59
CA ASP A 51 14.03 -14.05 28.01
C ASP A 51 12.69 -13.60 27.36
N ALA A 52 12.68 -12.50 26.67
CA ALA A 52 11.46 -11.99 26.01
C ALA A 52 11.04 -12.86 24.82
N LEU A 53 9.73 -13.07 24.66
CA LEU A 53 9.15 -13.51 23.39
C LEU A 53 9.11 -12.33 22.43
N LEU A 54 9.78 -12.45 21.29
CA LEU A 54 9.91 -11.40 20.30
C LEU A 54 9.30 -11.84 18.97
N ILE A 55 8.16 -11.28 18.62
CA ILE A 55 7.48 -11.53 17.36
C ILE A 55 7.69 -10.34 16.42
N SER A 56 7.83 -10.60 15.14
CA SER A 56 7.78 -9.59 14.08
C SER A 56 6.94 -10.06 12.93
N ALA A 57 6.37 -9.12 12.17
CA ALA A 57 5.67 -9.41 10.93
C ALA A 57 6.18 -8.52 9.79
N ASN A 58 6.20 -9.08 8.58
CA ASN A 58 6.44 -8.38 7.33
C ASN A 58 5.26 -8.61 6.39
N PHE A 59 4.97 -7.62 5.54
CA PHE A 59 3.88 -7.65 4.59
C PHE A 59 4.42 -7.48 3.18
N GLU A 60 3.87 -8.25 2.24
CA GLU A 60 4.13 -8.13 0.81
C GLU A 60 2.82 -8.25 0.05
N THR A 61 2.52 -7.28 -0.81
CA THR A 61 1.30 -7.26 -1.63
C THR A 61 1.57 -7.86 -3.00
N ASN A 62 0.59 -8.63 -3.51
CA ASN A 62 0.61 -9.20 -4.85
C ASN A 62 -0.74 -8.89 -5.54
N PHE A 63 -0.70 -8.06 -6.58
CA PHE A 63 -1.87 -7.55 -7.32
C PHE A 63 -2.39 -8.57 -8.34
N ASN A 64 -2.77 -9.77 -7.92
CA ASN A 64 -3.24 -10.84 -8.79
C ASN A 64 -4.73 -10.76 -9.15
N GLY A 65 -5.47 -9.84 -8.56
CA GLY A 65 -6.90 -9.58 -8.81
C GLY A 65 -7.17 -8.13 -9.20
N ASP A 66 -6.19 -7.46 -9.74
CA ASP A 66 -6.26 -6.19 -10.43
C ASP A 66 -7.01 -6.41 -11.75
N ILE A 67 -8.20 -5.80 -11.90
CA ILE A 67 -9.15 -6.11 -12.98
C ILE A 67 -8.68 -5.51 -14.31
N ASP A 68 -8.11 -4.31 -14.28
CA ASP A 68 -7.65 -3.59 -15.46
C ASP A 68 -6.13 -3.68 -15.70
N GLY A 69 -5.38 -4.30 -14.77
CA GLY A 69 -3.96 -4.57 -14.93
C GLY A 69 -3.06 -3.36 -14.77
N ASP A 70 -3.57 -2.29 -14.15
CA ASP A 70 -2.87 -1.01 -14.05
C ASP A 70 -1.87 -0.94 -12.89
N GLY A 71 -1.89 -1.92 -11.98
CA GLY A 71 -1.00 -2.02 -10.81
C GLY A 71 -1.43 -1.12 -9.65
N LEU A 72 -2.59 -0.50 -9.71
CA LEU A 72 -3.23 0.26 -8.64
C LEU A 72 -4.37 -0.57 -8.03
N ILE A 73 -4.90 -0.12 -6.91
CA ILE A 73 -6.06 -0.76 -6.28
C ILE A 73 -7.27 0.13 -6.51
N ASN A 74 -8.20 -0.35 -7.31
CA ASN A 74 -9.44 0.32 -7.65
C ASN A 74 -10.63 -0.31 -6.91
N PRO A 75 -11.79 0.38 -6.81
CA PRO A 75 -13.01 -0.25 -6.34
C PRO A 75 -13.37 -1.48 -7.19
N GLY A 76 -13.60 -2.61 -6.54
CA GLY A 76 -13.89 -3.90 -7.19
C GLY A 76 -12.68 -4.83 -7.30
N ASP A 77 -11.46 -4.32 -7.17
CA ASP A 77 -10.25 -5.13 -7.24
C ASP A 77 -10.05 -6.04 -6.03
N SER A 78 -9.10 -6.94 -6.19
CA SER A 78 -8.58 -7.73 -5.09
C SER A 78 -7.07 -7.92 -5.23
N PHE A 79 -6.42 -8.21 -4.11
CA PHE A 79 -5.00 -8.52 -4.08
C PHE A 79 -4.70 -9.55 -3.00
N ASN A 80 -3.59 -10.25 -3.12
CA ASN A 80 -3.10 -11.13 -2.08
C ASN A 80 -2.11 -10.39 -1.21
N LEU A 81 -2.28 -10.50 0.10
CA LEU A 81 -1.35 -10.03 1.12
C LEU A 81 -0.61 -11.23 1.69
N ASN A 82 0.69 -11.31 1.40
CA ASN A 82 1.58 -12.27 2.02
C ASN A 82 2.10 -11.70 3.34
N ILE A 83 1.90 -12.44 4.43
CA ILE A 83 2.31 -12.05 5.76
C ILE A 83 3.32 -13.08 6.26
N ASN A 84 4.53 -12.64 6.55
CA ASN A 84 5.55 -13.46 7.17
C ASN A 84 5.68 -13.07 8.64
N ILE A 85 5.39 -14.03 9.53
CA ILE A 85 5.51 -13.89 10.98
C ILE A 85 6.76 -14.65 11.43
N PHE A 86 7.62 -13.97 12.16
CA PHE A 86 8.89 -14.52 12.59
C PHE A 86 9.06 -14.41 14.12
N ASN A 87 9.37 -15.53 14.77
CA ASN A 87 9.75 -15.55 16.17
C ASN A 87 11.25 -15.22 16.30
N LYS A 88 11.56 -13.96 16.62
CA LYS A 88 12.94 -13.43 16.79
C LYS A 88 13.55 -13.66 18.15
N SER A 89 12.93 -14.47 19.01
CA SER A 89 13.41 -14.71 20.36
C SER A 89 14.84 -15.24 20.38
N TYR A 90 15.66 -14.70 21.26
CA TYR A 90 17.05 -15.13 21.42
C TYR A 90 17.17 -16.43 22.22
N ASN A 91 16.25 -16.66 23.15
CA ASN A 91 16.23 -17.87 23.95
C ASN A 91 15.55 -19.01 23.18
N ILE A 92 16.30 -20.10 22.97
CA ILE A 92 15.83 -21.24 22.18
C ILE A 92 14.62 -21.98 22.81
N ASN A 93 14.31 -21.70 24.08
CA ASN A 93 13.15 -22.28 24.78
C ASN A 93 11.93 -21.32 24.75
N ASN A 94 12.02 -20.22 24.01
CA ASN A 94 10.96 -19.23 23.98
C ASN A 94 10.07 -19.40 22.73
N THR A 95 9.47 -20.58 22.62
CA THR A 95 8.44 -20.88 21.63
C THR A 95 7.25 -19.93 21.82
N ALA A 96 6.76 -19.35 20.75
CA ALA A 96 5.48 -18.67 20.72
C ALA A 96 4.39 -19.73 20.65
N SER A 97 3.72 -20.02 21.77
CA SER A 97 2.71 -21.08 21.83
C SER A 97 1.31 -20.53 21.67
N ASP A 98 0.40 -21.39 21.17
CA ASP A 98 -1.02 -21.04 20.93
C ASP A 98 -1.17 -19.74 20.10
N VAL A 99 -0.38 -19.59 19.05
CA VAL A 99 -0.39 -18.37 18.23
C VAL A 99 -1.72 -18.23 17.51
N ASN A 100 -2.42 -17.14 17.78
CA ASN A 100 -3.66 -16.79 17.13
C ASN A 100 -3.51 -15.46 16.37
N ILE A 101 -4.04 -15.41 15.14
CA ILE A 101 -3.85 -14.31 14.21
C ILE A 101 -5.20 -13.76 13.78
N GLN A 102 -5.32 -12.42 13.86
CA GLN A 102 -6.46 -11.69 13.34
C GLN A 102 -5.96 -10.57 12.43
N LEU A 103 -6.62 -10.39 11.30
CA LEU A 103 -6.41 -9.27 10.40
C LEU A 103 -7.65 -8.38 10.42
N LEU A 104 -7.49 -7.14 10.86
CA LEU A 104 -8.56 -6.16 11.05
C LEU A 104 -8.45 -5.06 10.00
N THR A 105 -9.59 -4.55 9.55
CA THR A 105 -9.67 -3.50 8.55
C THR A 105 -10.94 -2.66 8.71
N ASP A 106 -11.04 -1.58 7.94
CA ASP A 106 -12.20 -0.72 7.83
C ASP A 106 -13.35 -1.38 7.02
N ASP A 107 -14.55 -0.79 7.08
CA ASP A 107 -15.71 -1.21 6.30
C ASP A 107 -15.46 -1.10 4.79
N GLY A 108 -15.99 -2.06 4.03
CA GLY A 108 -15.86 -2.11 2.57
C GLY A 108 -14.69 -2.95 2.06
N ILE A 109 -13.88 -3.49 2.96
CA ILE A 109 -12.82 -4.44 2.66
C ILE A 109 -13.23 -5.82 3.17
N VAL A 110 -13.11 -6.82 2.32
CA VAL A 110 -13.39 -8.23 2.66
C VAL A 110 -12.07 -8.99 2.68
N ILE A 111 -11.78 -9.61 3.82
CA ILE A 111 -10.59 -10.42 4.01
C ILE A 111 -10.98 -11.89 4.02
N THR A 112 -10.32 -12.70 3.21
CA THR A 112 -10.46 -14.14 3.20
C THR A 112 -9.10 -14.81 3.31
N SER A 113 -8.97 -15.76 4.25
CA SER A 113 -7.79 -16.61 4.38
C SER A 113 -8.14 -17.86 5.15
N GLU A 114 -7.59 -19.00 4.74
CA GLU A 114 -7.73 -20.26 5.46
C GLU A 114 -6.76 -20.34 6.66
N SER A 115 -5.79 -19.44 6.74
CA SER A 115 -4.70 -19.45 7.72
C SER A 115 -4.83 -18.39 8.81
N LEU A 116 -5.95 -17.66 8.89
CA LEU A 116 -6.23 -16.78 10.02
C LEU A 116 -6.85 -17.58 11.18
N GLY A 117 -6.59 -17.17 12.41
CA GLY A 117 -7.02 -17.82 13.62
C GLY A 117 -5.86 -18.53 14.33
N ASP A 118 -6.11 -19.71 14.87
CA ASP A 118 -5.11 -20.53 15.56
C ASP A 118 -4.19 -21.22 14.52
N ILE A 119 -2.90 -20.89 14.59
CA ILE A 119 -1.86 -21.44 13.69
C ILE A 119 -0.88 -22.37 14.44
N GLY A 120 -1.12 -22.64 15.72
CA GLY A 120 -0.24 -23.46 16.56
C GLY A 120 0.97 -22.69 17.06
N ASP A 121 2.09 -23.37 17.16
CA ASP A 121 3.32 -22.86 17.79
C ASP A 121 4.33 -22.41 16.72
N ILE A 122 5.09 -21.34 17.03
CA ILE A 122 6.25 -20.90 16.23
C ILE A 122 7.50 -21.00 17.09
N GLU A 123 8.42 -21.90 16.70
CA GLU A 123 9.67 -22.10 17.42
C GLU A 123 10.58 -20.86 17.30
N PRO A 124 11.52 -20.67 18.26
CA PRO A 124 12.49 -19.57 18.17
C PRO A 124 13.31 -19.66 16.87
N GLN A 125 13.44 -18.54 16.17
CA GLN A 125 14.12 -18.38 14.88
C GLN A 125 13.40 -19.05 13.68
N ASP A 126 12.17 -19.53 13.87
CA ASP A 126 11.32 -20.02 12.80
C ASP A 126 10.31 -18.96 12.35
N GLU A 127 9.74 -19.19 11.17
CA GLU A 127 8.76 -18.31 10.55
C GLU A 127 7.47 -19.07 10.15
N PHE A 128 6.39 -18.32 10.06
CA PHE A 128 5.11 -18.79 9.55
C PHE A 128 4.59 -17.84 8.49
N ASN A 129 4.21 -18.37 7.32
CA ASN A 129 3.74 -17.60 6.18
C ASN A 129 2.23 -17.76 6.01
N ILE A 130 1.55 -16.65 5.80
CA ILE A 130 0.12 -16.56 5.56
C ILE A 130 -0.12 -15.84 4.26
N GLU A 131 -1.09 -16.33 3.49
CA GLU A 131 -1.65 -15.61 2.36
C GLU A 131 -3.10 -15.26 2.68
N ALA A 132 -3.43 -13.96 2.62
CA ALA A 132 -4.78 -13.45 2.76
C ALA A 132 -5.20 -12.75 1.47
N ASN A 133 -6.39 -13.06 0.96
CA ASN A 133 -6.98 -12.30 -0.14
C ASN A 133 -7.76 -11.12 0.43
N ILE A 134 -7.48 -9.94 -0.09
CA ILE A 134 -8.09 -8.67 0.25
C ILE A 134 -8.95 -8.24 -0.94
N ALA A 135 -10.26 -8.22 -0.79
CA ALA A 135 -11.18 -7.78 -1.82
C ALA A 135 -11.78 -6.41 -1.46
N VAL A 136 -11.77 -5.52 -2.42
CA VAL A 136 -12.23 -4.13 -2.29
C VAL A 136 -13.64 -4.03 -2.87
N SER A 137 -14.56 -3.39 -2.15
CA SER A 137 -15.94 -3.21 -2.61
C SER A 137 -16.02 -2.22 -3.78
N ASP A 138 -16.92 -2.47 -4.75
CA ASP A 138 -17.20 -1.57 -5.89
C ASP A 138 -17.68 -0.16 -5.47
N ILE A 139 -18.16 0.01 -4.25
CA ILE A 139 -18.72 1.26 -3.74
C ILE A 139 -17.93 1.87 -2.59
N ILE A 140 -16.65 1.49 -2.47
CA ILE A 140 -15.77 1.96 -1.40
C ILE A 140 -15.35 3.43 -1.60
N GLN A 141 -14.96 4.10 -0.53
CA GLN A 141 -14.40 5.45 -0.61
C GLN A 141 -12.95 5.42 -1.08
N ILE A 142 -12.57 6.42 -1.88
CA ILE A 142 -11.21 6.65 -2.34
C ILE A 142 -10.41 7.25 -1.20
N LYS A 143 -9.50 6.49 -0.60
CA LYS A 143 -8.62 6.89 0.52
C LYS A 143 -7.59 5.81 0.83
N ASP A 144 -6.71 6.11 1.75
CA ASP A 144 -5.84 5.11 2.37
C ASP A 144 -6.63 4.25 3.36
N TYR A 145 -6.40 2.95 3.31
CA TYR A 145 -6.97 1.94 4.19
C TYR A 145 -5.88 1.30 5.03
N LEU A 146 -6.17 1.12 6.31
CA LEU A 146 -5.26 0.49 7.26
C LEU A 146 -5.64 -0.97 7.47
N LEU A 147 -4.66 -1.86 7.37
CA LEU A 147 -4.74 -3.25 7.80
C LEU A 147 -3.96 -3.40 9.09
N THR A 148 -4.58 -3.94 10.12
CA THR A 148 -3.95 -4.21 11.41
C THR A 148 -3.90 -5.72 11.65
N LEU A 149 -2.70 -6.27 11.68
CA LEU A 149 -2.43 -7.64 12.07
C LEU A 149 -2.30 -7.69 13.60
N VAL A 150 -3.16 -8.44 14.25
CA VAL A 150 -3.09 -8.71 15.69
C VAL A 150 -2.63 -10.15 15.89
N ILE A 151 -1.52 -10.32 16.59
CA ILE A 151 -0.96 -11.63 16.93
C ILE A 151 -1.02 -11.78 18.45
N SER A 152 -1.71 -12.80 18.92
CA SER A 152 -1.62 -13.22 20.32
C SER A 152 -0.87 -14.55 20.42
N ALA A 153 -0.04 -14.68 21.44
CA ALA A 153 0.73 -15.88 21.70
C ALA A 153 1.00 -16.01 23.20
N THR A 154 1.35 -17.21 23.64
CA THR A 154 1.76 -17.49 25.03
C THR A 154 3.27 -17.69 25.07
N ASP A 155 3.96 -16.96 25.97
CA ASP A 155 5.39 -17.15 26.21
C ASP A 155 5.68 -18.42 27.04
N ARG A 156 6.95 -18.81 27.19
CA ARG A 156 7.40 -19.97 27.96
C ARG A 156 7.01 -19.94 29.44
N ASN A 157 6.64 -18.77 29.98
CA ASN A 157 6.23 -18.57 31.36
C ASN A 157 4.71 -18.65 31.54
N GLY A 158 3.96 -18.81 30.43
CA GLY A 158 2.52 -18.82 30.40
C GLY A 158 1.88 -17.43 30.40
N ASN A 159 2.64 -16.39 30.04
CA ASN A 159 2.10 -15.05 29.87
C ASN A 159 1.58 -14.88 28.44
N GLU A 160 0.41 -14.27 28.31
CA GLU A 160 -0.12 -13.86 27.03
C GLU A 160 0.60 -12.59 26.53
N ILE A 161 1.06 -12.65 25.30
CA ILE A 161 1.66 -11.53 24.57
C ILE A 161 0.72 -11.17 23.41
N VAL A 162 0.47 -9.89 23.23
CA VAL A 162 -0.31 -9.38 22.10
C VAL A 162 0.51 -8.32 21.40
N GLU A 163 0.76 -8.54 20.10
CA GLU A 163 1.50 -7.61 19.24
C GLU A 163 0.61 -7.17 18.07
N GLU A 164 0.73 -5.91 17.70
CA GLU A 164 0.00 -5.30 16.58
C GLU A 164 0.99 -4.77 15.54
N PHE A 165 0.76 -5.16 14.28
CA PHE A 165 1.54 -4.69 13.14
C PHE A 165 0.58 -4.08 12.13
N GLN A 166 1.00 -3.01 11.47
CA GLN A 166 0.15 -2.27 10.55
C GLN A 166 0.81 -2.15 9.19
N THR A 167 -0.02 -2.24 8.16
CA THR A 167 0.30 -1.88 6.78
C THR A 167 -0.88 -1.11 6.20
N ASP A 168 -0.65 -0.32 5.18
CA ASP A 168 -1.67 0.45 4.49
C ASP A 168 -1.66 0.16 2.99
N PHE A 169 -2.77 0.44 2.34
CA PHE A 169 -2.90 0.48 0.90
C PHE A 169 -3.87 1.59 0.51
N THR A 170 -3.69 2.13 -0.68
CA THR A 170 -4.52 3.21 -1.21
C THR A 170 -5.52 2.66 -2.21
N VAL A 171 -6.80 2.96 -2.02
CA VAL A 171 -7.82 2.77 -3.06
C VAL A 171 -7.95 4.08 -3.83
N THR A 172 -7.76 4.02 -5.15
CA THR A 172 -7.76 5.18 -6.05
C THR A 172 -8.62 4.91 -7.28
N LEU A 173 -8.91 5.96 -8.04
CA LEU A 173 -9.43 5.91 -9.42
C LEU A 173 -8.40 6.51 -10.38
N ASP A 174 -7.17 6.73 -9.93
CA ASP A 174 -6.11 7.18 -10.82
C ASP A 174 -5.82 6.07 -11.82
N GLN A 175 -5.65 6.47 -13.07
CA GLN A 175 -5.23 5.60 -14.16
C GLN A 175 -3.75 5.92 -14.45
N PRO A 176 -2.83 4.96 -14.51
CA PRO A 176 -1.45 5.21 -14.90
C PRO A 176 -1.37 6.00 -16.22
N GLY A 177 -0.48 6.99 -16.23
CA GLY A 177 -0.35 7.89 -17.39
C GLY A 177 -1.38 9.00 -17.50
N PHE A 178 -2.40 9.05 -16.63
CA PHE A 178 -3.35 10.14 -16.56
C PHE A 178 -3.19 10.95 -15.26
N PRO A 179 -3.40 12.31 -15.34
CA PRO A 179 -3.81 13.05 -16.54
C PRO A 179 -2.69 13.13 -17.60
N ALA A 180 -3.01 12.86 -18.86
CA ALA A 180 -2.11 13.05 -19.98
C ALA A 180 -2.09 14.53 -20.40
N ASP A 181 -0.89 15.08 -20.67
CA ASP A 181 -0.72 16.46 -21.07
C ASP A 181 -0.84 16.63 -22.59
N VAL A 182 -1.63 17.58 -23.03
CA VAL A 182 -1.67 18.06 -24.42
C VAL A 182 -1.30 19.54 -24.50
N LEU A 183 -0.77 19.98 -25.64
CA LEU A 183 -0.35 21.38 -25.80
C LEU A 183 -1.54 22.34 -25.99
N GLY A 184 -2.66 21.84 -26.48
CA GLY A 184 -3.87 22.61 -26.73
C GLY A 184 -4.91 22.52 -25.62
N GLU A 185 -5.91 23.37 -25.64
CA GLU A 185 -7.04 23.34 -24.72
C GLU A 185 -8.08 22.31 -25.18
N LEU A 186 -8.34 21.28 -24.40
CA LEU A 186 -9.41 20.31 -24.63
C LEU A 186 -10.74 20.89 -24.17
N ILE A 187 -11.71 21.01 -25.07
CA ILE A 187 -13.03 21.61 -24.79
C ILE A 187 -14.19 20.70 -25.19
N SER A 188 -13.90 19.60 -25.85
CA SER A 188 -14.87 18.61 -26.31
C SER A 188 -14.85 17.35 -25.45
N SER A 189 -15.88 16.53 -25.55
CA SER A 189 -15.86 15.19 -24.94
C SER A 189 -14.94 14.28 -25.74
N ALA A 190 -14.23 13.40 -25.09
CA ALA A 190 -13.48 12.33 -25.73
C ALA A 190 -14.43 11.26 -26.29
N ALA A 191 -13.97 10.50 -27.28
CA ALA A 191 -14.53 9.22 -27.69
C ALA A 191 -13.64 8.09 -27.17
N ILE A 192 -14.23 6.94 -26.85
CA ILE A 192 -13.54 5.74 -26.38
C ILE A 192 -13.93 4.60 -27.31
N VAL A 193 -12.95 3.93 -27.89
CA VAL A 193 -13.15 2.84 -28.86
C VAL A 193 -11.85 2.07 -29.05
N ASP A 194 -11.94 0.77 -29.33
CA ASP A 194 -10.85 -0.07 -29.82
C ASP A 194 -10.56 0.28 -31.29
N LEU A 195 -9.66 1.26 -31.51
CA LEU A 195 -9.42 1.86 -32.82
C LEU A 195 -8.56 0.99 -33.73
N ASP A 196 -7.66 0.19 -33.16
CA ASP A 196 -6.75 -0.67 -33.90
C ASP A 196 -7.11 -2.17 -33.85
N ASN A 197 -8.19 -2.53 -33.14
CA ASN A 197 -8.71 -3.87 -32.95
C ASN A 197 -7.74 -4.80 -32.18
N ASP A 198 -7.02 -4.27 -31.21
CA ASP A 198 -6.15 -5.05 -30.34
C ASP A 198 -6.88 -5.62 -29.11
N GLY A 199 -8.11 -5.16 -28.85
CA GLY A 199 -8.99 -5.57 -27.76
C GLY A 199 -8.98 -4.63 -26.57
N GLN A 200 -8.21 -3.55 -26.61
CA GLN A 200 -8.17 -2.47 -25.63
C GLN A 200 -8.85 -1.22 -26.24
N ASN A 201 -9.19 -0.26 -25.41
CA ASN A 201 -9.85 0.95 -25.92
C ASN A 201 -8.90 2.14 -25.86
N GLU A 202 -8.84 2.89 -26.96
CA GLU A 202 -8.16 4.17 -27.02
C GLU A 202 -9.08 5.32 -26.66
N ILE A 203 -8.47 6.37 -26.13
CA ILE A 203 -9.13 7.64 -25.84
C ILE A 203 -8.79 8.64 -26.94
N ILE A 204 -9.80 9.04 -27.70
CA ILE A 204 -9.65 9.99 -28.80
C ILE A 204 -10.15 11.36 -28.35
N SER A 205 -9.31 12.37 -28.46
CA SER A 205 -9.65 13.74 -28.10
C SER A 205 -9.17 14.73 -29.18
N SER A 206 -9.70 15.94 -29.16
CA SER A 206 -9.25 17.01 -30.06
C SER A 206 -9.11 18.33 -29.32
N ASP A 207 -8.14 19.13 -29.74
CA ASP A 207 -7.80 20.37 -29.06
C ASP A 207 -8.08 21.62 -29.93
N LYS A 208 -8.06 22.80 -29.30
CA LYS A 208 -8.12 24.10 -29.98
C LYS A 208 -6.86 24.45 -30.76
N GLY A 209 -5.77 23.71 -30.60
CA GLY A 209 -4.57 23.83 -31.43
C GLY A 209 -4.77 23.29 -32.84
N GLY A 210 -5.80 22.48 -33.04
CA GLY A 210 -6.10 21.83 -34.30
C GLY A 210 -5.55 20.42 -34.42
N PHE A 211 -5.25 19.77 -33.29
CA PHE A 211 -4.77 18.41 -33.29
C PHE A 211 -5.84 17.43 -32.79
N VAL A 212 -5.80 16.22 -33.32
CA VAL A 212 -6.55 15.06 -32.84
C VAL A 212 -5.54 14.12 -32.20
N HIS A 213 -5.77 13.83 -30.94
CA HIS A 213 -4.93 13.00 -30.09
C HIS A 213 -5.58 11.64 -29.90
N VAL A 214 -4.79 10.59 -29.88
CA VAL A 214 -5.19 9.23 -29.52
C VAL A 214 -4.26 8.75 -28.40
N PHE A 215 -4.82 8.32 -27.30
CA PHE A 215 -4.10 7.78 -26.14
C PHE A 215 -4.48 6.34 -25.93
N GLU A 216 -3.50 5.52 -25.62
CA GLU A 216 -3.70 4.18 -25.10
C GLU A 216 -4.33 4.23 -23.69
N GLU A 217 -4.78 3.09 -23.20
CA GLU A 217 -5.34 2.99 -21.85
C GLU A 217 -4.36 3.38 -20.73
N ASP A 218 -3.05 3.26 -20.97
CA ASP A 218 -1.98 3.66 -20.06
C ASP A 218 -1.56 5.14 -20.21
N GLY A 219 -2.31 5.94 -20.99
CA GLY A 219 -2.05 7.36 -21.19
C GLY A 219 -0.92 7.69 -22.18
N ILE A 220 -0.34 6.69 -22.83
CA ILE A 220 0.67 6.91 -23.86
C ILE A 220 0.00 7.43 -25.13
N GLU A 221 0.38 8.63 -25.56
CA GLU A 221 -0.11 9.21 -26.80
C GLU A 221 0.49 8.49 -28.02
N TRP A 222 -0.34 8.17 -29.01
CA TRP A 222 0.13 7.68 -30.28
C TRP A 222 1.00 8.73 -30.98
N ASN A 223 2.23 8.36 -31.25
CA ASN A 223 3.18 9.18 -32.00
C ASN A 223 3.65 8.40 -33.24
N ASN A 224 2.79 8.34 -34.24
CA ASN A 224 2.99 7.63 -35.50
C ASN A 224 2.83 8.57 -36.71
N LEU A 225 2.73 8.02 -37.91
CA LEU A 225 2.59 8.80 -39.14
C LEU A 225 1.23 9.51 -39.26
N THR A 226 0.24 9.09 -38.48
CA THR A 226 -1.13 9.59 -38.53
C THR A 226 -1.46 10.48 -37.35
N TYR A 227 -1.03 10.12 -36.14
CA TYR A 227 -1.38 10.80 -34.91
C TYR A 227 -0.15 11.32 -34.15
N PRO A 228 -0.27 12.49 -33.44
CA PRO A 228 -1.45 13.37 -33.49
C PRO A 228 -1.71 13.94 -34.87
N TYR A 229 -2.99 13.97 -35.28
CA TYR A 229 -3.38 14.43 -36.61
C TYR A 229 -3.68 15.92 -36.59
N GLU A 230 -3.05 16.71 -37.53
CA GLU A 230 -3.24 18.14 -37.65
C GLU A 230 -4.38 18.44 -38.66
N THR A 231 -5.48 19.05 -38.19
CA THR A 231 -6.63 19.43 -39.00
C THR A 231 -6.46 20.81 -39.69
N GLY A 232 -5.47 21.58 -39.26
CA GLY A 232 -5.12 22.89 -39.83
C GLY A 232 -5.87 24.09 -39.26
N ASP A 233 -6.85 23.91 -38.36
CA ASP A 233 -7.53 24.97 -37.59
C ASP A 233 -8.18 24.36 -36.34
N GLN A 234 -8.74 25.20 -35.51
CA GLN A 234 -9.32 24.82 -34.20
C GLN A 234 -10.41 23.74 -34.33
N ASN A 235 -10.34 22.75 -33.48
CA ASN A 235 -11.35 21.71 -33.30
C ASN A 235 -12.26 22.09 -32.12
N TRP A 236 -13.56 22.17 -32.35
CA TRP A 236 -14.56 22.54 -31.34
C TRP A 236 -15.57 21.42 -31.08
N GLY A 237 -15.65 20.47 -31.97
CA GLY A 237 -16.56 19.35 -31.91
C GLY A 237 -15.91 18.13 -31.23
N SER A 238 -16.72 17.32 -30.58
CA SER A 238 -16.26 16.02 -30.11
C SER A 238 -15.96 15.08 -31.26
N PRO A 239 -14.93 14.22 -31.18
CA PRO A 239 -14.74 13.14 -32.12
C PRO A 239 -15.98 12.24 -32.19
N ALA A 240 -16.32 11.79 -33.40
CA ALA A 240 -17.28 10.72 -33.62
C ALA A 240 -16.56 9.55 -34.27
N VAL A 241 -16.91 8.34 -33.85
CA VAL A 241 -16.24 7.12 -34.28
C VAL A 241 -17.25 6.16 -34.91
N GLY A 242 -16.86 5.48 -35.97
CA GLY A 242 -17.67 4.46 -36.61
C GLY A 242 -17.11 4.02 -37.96
N LYS A 243 -17.62 2.92 -38.50
CA LYS A 243 -17.18 2.30 -39.76
C LYS A 243 -17.82 3.01 -40.94
N LEU A 244 -17.10 3.88 -41.63
CA LEU A 244 -17.62 4.75 -42.70
C LEU A 244 -17.22 4.30 -44.10
N ASP A 245 -16.07 3.70 -44.30
CA ASP A 245 -15.53 3.36 -45.63
C ASP A 245 -15.72 1.88 -46.00
N GLY A 246 -16.19 1.06 -45.06
CA GLY A 246 -16.56 -0.35 -45.28
C GLY A 246 -15.42 -1.34 -45.10
N ASP A 247 -14.32 -0.92 -44.46
CA ASP A 247 -13.33 -1.84 -43.91
C ASP A 247 -13.70 -2.30 -42.48
N ASP A 248 -12.84 -3.04 -41.84
CA ASP A 248 -13.11 -3.61 -40.50
C ASP A 248 -12.69 -2.70 -39.33
N PHE A 249 -12.04 -1.54 -39.63
CA PHE A 249 -11.58 -0.58 -38.64
C PHE A 249 -12.59 0.53 -38.40
N ASP A 250 -12.51 1.15 -37.24
CA ASP A 250 -13.30 2.33 -36.93
C ASP A 250 -12.62 3.61 -37.47
N ASP A 251 -13.40 4.47 -38.08
CA ASP A 251 -12.98 5.77 -38.59
C ASP A 251 -13.25 6.86 -37.58
N VAL A 252 -12.37 7.85 -37.52
CA VAL A 252 -12.53 9.04 -36.68
C VAL A 252 -12.99 10.22 -37.48
N VAL A 253 -14.12 10.81 -37.11
CA VAL A 253 -14.65 12.04 -37.72
C VAL A 253 -14.56 13.19 -36.75
N ILE A 254 -13.93 14.27 -37.17
CA ILE A 254 -13.81 15.50 -36.39
C ILE A 254 -14.17 16.73 -37.27
N SER A 255 -14.75 17.73 -36.64
CA SER A 255 -15.01 19.01 -37.31
C SER A 255 -13.96 20.04 -36.95
N SER A 256 -13.36 20.65 -37.98
CA SER A 256 -12.44 21.77 -37.83
C SER A 256 -13.09 23.08 -38.30
N LYS A 257 -12.69 24.21 -37.76
CA LYS A 257 -13.24 25.54 -38.04
C LYS A 257 -13.02 25.99 -39.47
N ASN A 258 -12.00 25.50 -40.15
CA ASN A 258 -11.74 25.79 -41.56
C ASN A 258 -12.65 24.99 -42.54
N GLY A 259 -13.47 24.09 -42.00
CA GLY A 259 -14.40 23.29 -42.80
C GLY A 259 -13.80 22.01 -43.39
N ASN A 260 -12.66 21.58 -42.89
CA ASN A 260 -12.04 20.28 -43.21
C ASN A 260 -12.49 19.23 -42.22
#